data_5de1b9bd57c6031f99fa4d809cb38e47
#
_entry.id   5de1b9bd57c6031f99fa4d809cb38e47
#
_cell.length_a   1.000
_cell.length_b   1.000
_cell.length_c   1.000
_cell.angle_alpha   90.00
_cell.angle_beta   90.00
_cell.angle_gamma   90.00
#
_symmetry.space_group_name_H-M   'P 1'
#
loop_
_entity.id
_entity.type
_entity.pdbx_description
1 polymer ?
#
loop_
_entity_poly.entity_id
_entity_poly.type
_entity_poly.pdbx_seq_one_letter_code
_entity_poly.pdbx_strand_id
1 'polypeptide(L)'
;MQSGTYMFGQGMYENELVTTVTDGTLKFGLVNEAWVANNWCLFDNFKLKYWGTVVNISKINLFTETLQLVAGETQELSYTLEPENPTYKRLKWTSSDENVATVDQQGLITGVNTGTAVITAKATDAGKAMATCTVTVEKRMADASSLIINELQQSNVDMFVDPSFNYGSWVELYNPTDKAVSIIGFHVSEDPANLKMFRLTPSVGVIPAKGYKVLWFDHNEADPRQIDFKLDCDGGTFYIADENGNLVTLQSYPAAISRTSYARTTDGANNWGLTALPTPGKSNDGSVFATARLDAPIINKDSQLFTSSFIARVTIPDGATLKYTTDGTTPSATNGQVSTTGRFTVNTTTTYRFRLFQDGMLPSEVITRSYIYKDKEFKLPVISVVTDPVNLYDDSLGVYVKGVNGRPGNGQSTPCNWNMEWDRPVNFEYITPDGKMAFNQEVDFAMCGGWSRAWLPHSFKL
;
A
#
# COMPACT_ATOMS: atom_id res chain seq x y z
N MET A 1 10.79 12.36 21.28
CA MET A 1 9.77 12.54 22.34
C MET A 1 8.61 13.32 21.72
N GLN A 2 7.54 12.65 21.33
CA GLN A 2 6.30 13.37 21.02
C GLN A 2 5.81 14.05 22.29
N SER A 3 5.44 15.31 22.20
CA SER A 3 4.99 16.04 23.38
C SER A 3 3.74 15.36 23.94
N GLY A 4 3.68 15.15 25.26
CA GLY A 4 2.50 14.57 25.93
C GLY A 4 1.21 15.34 25.60
N THR A 5 1.30 16.61 25.31
CA THR A 5 0.20 17.49 24.88
C THR A 5 -0.45 17.04 23.58
N TYR A 6 0.33 16.56 22.60
CA TYR A 6 -0.19 16.05 21.33
C TYR A 6 -1.01 14.77 21.53
N MET A 7 -0.47 13.82 22.29
CA MET A 7 -1.15 12.53 22.54
C MET A 7 -2.40 12.73 23.41
N PHE A 8 -2.40 13.70 24.31
CA PHE A 8 -3.56 14.09 25.13
C PHE A 8 -4.70 14.67 24.26
N GLY A 9 -4.35 15.54 23.31
CA GLY A 9 -5.31 16.14 22.37
C GLY A 9 -5.92 15.14 21.39
N GLN A 10 -5.33 13.96 21.23
CA GLN A 10 -5.84 12.88 20.35
C GLN A 10 -6.69 11.86 21.11
N GLY A 11 -6.96 12.05 22.40
CA GLY A 11 -7.74 11.09 23.20
C GLY A 11 -7.02 9.74 23.40
N MET A 12 -5.72 9.66 23.21
CA MET A 12 -4.96 8.41 23.30
C MET A 12 -4.87 7.84 24.71
N TYR A 13 -5.32 8.61 25.72
CA TYR A 13 -5.28 8.25 27.14
C TYR A 13 -6.66 8.31 27.81
N GLU A 14 -7.73 8.07 27.06
CA GLU A 14 -9.04 7.90 27.67
C GLU A 14 -9.10 6.58 28.44
N ASN A 15 -9.47 6.68 29.71
CA ASN A 15 -9.80 5.53 30.55
C ASN A 15 -11.24 5.64 31.01
N GLU A 16 -12.03 4.62 30.74
CA GLU A 16 -13.40 4.48 31.26
C GLU A 16 -13.40 3.40 32.35
N LEU A 17 -13.81 3.78 33.56
CA LEU A 17 -13.98 2.87 34.67
C LEU A 17 -15.47 2.78 35.02
N VAL A 18 -15.99 1.57 35.03
CA VAL A 18 -17.36 1.28 35.45
C VAL A 18 -17.32 0.61 36.82
N THR A 19 -18.04 1.14 37.77
CA THR A 19 -18.16 0.56 39.11
C THR A 19 -19.59 0.63 39.60
N THR A 20 -19.97 -0.30 40.48
CA THR A 20 -21.24 -0.29 41.17
C THR A 20 -21.05 0.24 42.59
N VAL A 21 -21.82 1.27 42.93
CA VAL A 21 -21.83 1.84 44.28
C VAL A 21 -22.87 1.09 45.12
N THR A 22 -22.41 0.39 46.17
CA THR A 22 -23.27 -0.45 47.02
C THR A 22 -23.65 0.21 48.33
N ASP A 23 -22.90 1.23 48.76
CA ASP A 23 -23.05 1.92 50.04
C ASP A 23 -23.44 3.40 49.91
N GLY A 24 -23.74 3.83 48.69
CA GLY A 24 -24.11 5.21 48.42
C GLY A 24 -22.93 6.18 48.31
N THR A 25 -21.69 5.68 48.44
CA THR A 25 -20.50 6.51 48.41
C THR A 25 -19.56 6.12 47.27
N LEU A 26 -19.24 7.04 46.36
CA LEU A 26 -18.24 6.85 45.32
C LEU A 26 -17.01 7.72 45.62
N LYS A 27 -15.88 7.08 45.83
CA LYS A 27 -14.57 7.75 45.90
C LYS A 27 -13.79 7.39 44.67
N PHE A 28 -13.36 8.39 43.93
CA PHE A 28 -12.47 8.18 42.77
C PHE A 28 -11.26 9.10 42.88
N GLY A 29 -10.16 8.66 42.35
CA GLY A 29 -8.90 9.40 42.38
C GLY A 29 -7.79 8.66 41.67
N LEU A 30 -6.65 9.28 41.67
CA LEU A 30 -5.42 8.74 41.09
C LEU A 30 -4.45 8.46 42.23
N VAL A 31 -3.88 7.27 42.24
CA VAL A 31 -2.89 6.87 43.22
C VAL A 31 -1.57 6.66 42.49
N ASN A 32 -0.54 7.35 42.95
CA ASN A 32 0.82 7.06 42.52
C ASN A 32 1.48 6.15 43.57
N GLU A 33 1.68 4.90 43.20
CA GLU A 33 2.23 3.88 44.12
C GLU A 33 3.76 3.96 44.30
N ALA A 34 4.46 4.69 43.40
CA ALA A 34 5.88 4.85 43.47
C ALA A 34 6.30 6.30 43.15
N TRP A 35 7.07 6.91 44.02
CA TRP A 35 7.65 8.23 43.76
C TRP A 35 8.82 8.10 42.78
N VAL A 36 8.71 8.78 41.62
CA VAL A 36 9.82 8.88 40.65
C VAL A 36 10.15 10.35 40.49
N ALA A 37 11.42 10.72 40.75
CA ALA A 37 11.90 12.10 40.64
C ALA A 37 11.68 12.62 39.19
N ASN A 38 11.23 13.87 39.10
CA ASN A 38 10.93 14.55 37.82
C ASN A 38 9.80 13.92 36.99
N ASN A 39 8.95 13.13 37.60
CA ASN A 39 7.75 12.60 36.96
C ASN A 39 6.56 13.50 37.30
N TRP A 40 5.72 13.77 36.29
CA TRP A 40 4.49 14.53 36.43
C TRP A 40 3.41 13.92 35.54
N CYS A 41 2.18 14.02 35.99
CA CYS A 41 1.01 13.52 35.23
C CYS A 41 0.02 14.66 35.07
N LEU A 42 -0.57 14.76 33.88
CA LEU A 42 -1.68 15.66 33.58
C LEU A 42 -2.96 14.85 33.48
N PHE A 43 -4.00 15.35 34.12
CA PHE A 43 -5.33 14.78 34.05
C PHE A 43 -6.32 15.89 33.70
N ASP A 44 -7.21 15.60 32.76
CA ASP A 44 -8.20 16.55 32.29
C ASP A 44 -9.52 15.82 31.97
N ASN A 45 -10.59 16.58 31.87
CA ASN A 45 -11.88 16.15 31.36
C ASN A 45 -12.51 14.96 32.10
N PHE A 46 -12.43 14.94 33.44
CA PHE A 46 -13.16 13.95 34.23
C PHE A 46 -14.68 14.05 33.96
N LYS A 47 -15.28 12.96 33.56
CA LYS A 47 -16.73 12.85 33.36
C LYS A 47 -17.25 11.77 34.28
N LEU A 48 -18.26 12.11 35.11
CA LEU A 48 -19.03 11.15 35.87
C LEU A 48 -20.36 10.93 35.16
N LYS A 49 -20.63 9.69 34.75
CA LYS A 49 -21.91 9.29 34.18
C LYS A 49 -22.63 8.40 35.14
N TYR A 50 -23.82 8.82 35.57
CA TYR A 50 -24.70 8.05 36.42
C TYR A 50 -25.75 7.34 35.57
N TRP A 51 -25.83 6.03 35.68
CA TRP A 51 -26.72 5.19 34.89
C TRP A 51 -28.05 4.85 35.59
N GLY A 52 -28.26 5.33 36.82
CA GLY A 52 -29.42 4.96 37.65
C GLY A 52 -29.26 3.58 38.26
N THR A 53 -30.35 2.83 38.35
CA THR A 53 -30.30 1.44 38.78
C THR A 53 -29.54 0.62 37.74
N VAL A 54 -28.41 0.04 38.14
CA VAL A 54 -27.58 -0.75 37.24
C VAL A 54 -28.27 -2.09 36.96
N VAL A 55 -28.46 -2.37 35.68
CA VAL A 55 -28.88 -3.67 35.17
C VAL A 55 -27.66 -4.33 34.58
N ASN A 56 -27.05 -5.26 35.34
CA ASN A 56 -25.86 -5.96 34.92
C ASN A 56 -26.18 -7.07 33.92
N ILE A 57 -25.18 -7.44 33.12
CA ILE A 57 -25.22 -8.62 32.26
C ILE A 57 -25.17 -9.85 33.15
N SER A 58 -26.22 -10.65 33.15
CA SER A 58 -26.29 -11.91 33.89
C SER A 58 -25.81 -13.11 33.08
N LYS A 59 -25.93 -13.01 31.74
CA LYS A 59 -25.50 -14.09 30.83
C LYS A 59 -25.11 -13.53 29.45
N ILE A 60 -24.12 -14.12 28.84
CA ILE A 60 -23.73 -13.95 27.46
C ILE A 60 -24.04 -15.24 26.73
N ASN A 61 -24.86 -15.21 25.70
CA ASN A 61 -25.17 -16.37 24.88
C ASN A 61 -24.44 -16.22 23.55
N LEU A 62 -23.39 -17.01 23.34
CA LEU A 62 -22.76 -17.14 22.03
C LEU A 62 -23.62 -18.06 21.16
N PHE A 63 -23.80 -17.74 19.89
CA PHE A 63 -24.51 -18.61 18.95
C PHE A 63 -23.66 -19.82 18.54
N THR A 64 -22.35 -19.76 18.81
CA THR A 64 -21.40 -20.84 18.48
C THR A 64 -20.46 -21.06 19.65
N GLU A 65 -20.44 -22.26 20.20
CA GLU A 65 -19.56 -22.68 21.32
C GLU A 65 -18.29 -23.36 20.82
N THR A 66 -18.30 -23.86 19.60
CA THR A 66 -17.15 -24.47 18.92
C THR A 66 -17.04 -23.93 17.51
N LEU A 67 -15.84 -23.54 17.10
CA LEU A 67 -15.56 -22.99 15.79
C LEU A 67 -14.36 -23.71 15.17
N GLN A 68 -14.50 -24.13 13.93
CA GLN A 68 -13.38 -24.64 13.15
C GLN A 68 -12.99 -23.56 12.12
N LEU A 69 -11.74 -23.18 12.11
CA LEU A 69 -11.13 -22.28 11.15
C LEU A 69 -9.93 -22.95 10.50
N VAL A 70 -9.61 -22.51 9.32
CA VAL A 70 -8.30 -22.77 8.75
C VAL A 70 -7.41 -21.57 9.02
N ALA A 71 -6.12 -21.78 9.22
CA ALA A 71 -5.16 -20.71 9.44
C ALA A 71 -5.33 -19.61 8.35
N GLY A 72 -5.50 -18.35 8.79
CA GLY A 72 -5.80 -17.18 7.99
C GLY A 72 -7.28 -16.88 7.76
N GLU A 73 -8.19 -17.77 8.13
CA GLU A 73 -9.63 -17.48 8.07
C GLU A 73 -10.07 -16.63 9.26
N THR A 74 -11.12 -15.82 9.03
CA THR A 74 -11.72 -14.99 10.06
C THR A 74 -13.20 -15.29 10.20
N GLN A 75 -13.71 -15.24 11.43
CA GLN A 75 -15.13 -15.40 11.72
C GLN A 75 -15.53 -14.52 12.90
N GLU A 76 -16.60 -13.77 12.75
CA GLU A 76 -17.18 -13.00 13.84
C GLU A 76 -18.07 -13.91 14.72
N LEU A 77 -17.92 -13.81 16.04
CA LEU A 77 -18.80 -14.46 17.00
C LEU A 77 -20.02 -13.60 17.30
N SER A 78 -21.17 -14.03 16.82
CA SER A 78 -22.45 -13.43 17.18
C SER A 78 -22.89 -13.84 18.58
N TYR A 79 -23.49 -12.91 19.32
CA TYR A 79 -23.94 -13.14 20.68
C TYR A 79 -25.21 -12.33 21.03
N THR A 80 -25.90 -12.76 22.10
CA THR A 80 -26.94 -11.99 22.77
C THR A 80 -26.62 -11.86 24.26
N LEU A 81 -27.19 -10.83 24.88
CA LEU A 81 -27.03 -10.55 26.31
C LEU A 81 -28.33 -10.77 27.04
N GLU A 82 -28.25 -11.29 28.27
CA GLU A 82 -29.37 -11.33 29.19
C GLU A 82 -29.07 -10.45 30.41
N PRO A 83 -30.01 -9.55 30.79
CA PRO A 83 -31.17 -9.15 30.01
C PRO A 83 -30.78 -8.43 28.72
N GLU A 84 -31.66 -8.36 27.74
CA GLU A 84 -31.43 -7.77 26.42
C GLU A 84 -30.91 -6.33 26.44
N ASN A 85 -31.33 -5.60 27.47
CA ASN A 85 -30.97 -4.17 27.64
C ASN A 85 -30.25 -3.94 28.97
N PRO A 86 -28.99 -4.44 29.13
CA PRO A 86 -28.19 -4.11 30.30
C PRO A 86 -27.75 -2.63 30.23
N THR A 87 -27.42 -2.07 31.40
CA THR A 87 -26.98 -0.67 31.49
C THR A 87 -25.68 -0.42 30.74
N TYR A 88 -24.81 -1.43 30.70
CA TYR A 88 -23.51 -1.36 30.03
C TYR A 88 -23.26 -2.62 29.21
N LYS A 89 -23.12 -2.48 27.89
CA LYS A 89 -23.07 -3.61 26.94
C LYS A 89 -21.65 -4.01 26.53
N ARG A 90 -20.61 -3.47 27.17
CA ARG A 90 -19.24 -3.70 26.76
C ARG A 90 -18.71 -5.06 27.22
N LEU A 91 -18.16 -5.81 26.29
CA LEU A 91 -17.47 -7.06 26.54
C LEU A 91 -15.94 -6.87 26.37
N LYS A 92 -15.18 -7.65 27.11
CA LYS A 92 -13.75 -7.84 26.89
C LYS A 92 -13.54 -9.20 26.28
N TRP A 93 -12.92 -9.22 25.11
CA TRP A 93 -12.57 -10.43 24.39
C TRP A 93 -11.11 -10.79 24.64
N THR A 94 -10.82 -12.07 24.83
CA THR A 94 -9.47 -12.60 25.01
C THR A 94 -9.33 -13.98 24.42
N SER A 95 -8.14 -14.31 23.95
CA SER A 95 -7.74 -15.65 23.54
C SER A 95 -6.88 -16.31 24.61
N SER A 96 -7.01 -17.62 24.78
CA SER A 96 -6.12 -18.41 25.65
C SER A 96 -4.74 -18.63 25.02
N ASP A 97 -4.66 -18.58 23.68
CA ASP A 97 -3.41 -18.70 22.92
C ASP A 97 -3.50 -17.90 21.62
N GLU A 98 -2.89 -16.73 21.63
CA GLU A 98 -2.87 -15.84 20.45
C GLU A 98 -1.99 -16.35 19.31
N ASN A 99 -1.10 -17.33 19.57
CA ASN A 99 -0.38 -18.00 18.48
C ASN A 99 -1.26 -18.97 17.69
N VAL A 100 -2.37 -19.43 18.27
CA VAL A 100 -3.34 -20.31 17.60
C VAL A 100 -4.48 -19.52 17.00
N ALA A 101 -5.12 -18.66 17.79
CA ALA A 101 -6.20 -17.80 17.32
C ALA A 101 -6.21 -16.46 18.08
N THR A 102 -6.36 -15.36 17.37
CA THR A 102 -6.56 -14.03 17.96
C THR A 102 -8.04 -13.64 17.93
N VAL A 103 -8.41 -12.67 18.77
CA VAL A 103 -9.74 -12.06 18.74
C VAL A 103 -9.62 -10.56 18.99
N ASP A 104 -10.33 -9.76 18.21
CA ASP A 104 -10.43 -8.33 18.46
C ASP A 104 -11.54 -7.98 19.47
N GLN A 105 -11.69 -6.69 19.81
CA GLN A 105 -12.68 -6.26 20.78
C GLN A 105 -14.11 -6.16 20.20
N GLN A 106 -14.31 -6.49 18.93
CA GLN A 106 -15.57 -6.66 18.24
C GLN A 106 -16.04 -8.10 18.19
N GLY A 107 -15.16 -9.07 18.57
CA GLY A 107 -15.44 -10.50 18.53
C GLY A 107 -15.07 -11.16 17.21
N LEU A 108 -14.29 -10.48 16.36
CA LEU A 108 -13.74 -11.08 15.13
C LEU A 108 -12.54 -11.94 15.49
N ILE A 109 -12.67 -13.23 15.24
CA ILE A 109 -11.62 -14.24 15.46
C ILE A 109 -10.81 -14.40 14.18
N THR A 110 -9.50 -14.52 14.33
CA THR A 110 -8.58 -14.90 13.24
C THR A 110 -7.82 -16.16 13.63
N GLY A 111 -7.91 -17.20 12.81
CA GLY A 111 -7.07 -18.41 12.94
C GLY A 111 -5.63 -18.08 12.54
N VAL A 112 -4.66 -18.33 13.43
CA VAL A 112 -3.25 -17.98 13.21
C VAL A 112 -2.43 -19.20 12.83
N ASN A 113 -2.35 -20.19 13.71
CA ASN A 113 -1.63 -21.46 13.48
C ASN A 113 -2.47 -22.65 13.94
N THR A 114 -2.14 -23.83 13.44
CA THR A 114 -2.79 -25.09 13.83
C THR A 114 -2.75 -25.30 15.34
N GLY A 115 -3.90 -25.63 15.89
CA GLY A 115 -4.05 -25.87 17.33
C GLY A 115 -5.46 -25.60 17.81
N THR A 116 -5.61 -25.51 19.12
CA THR A 116 -6.90 -25.18 19.76
C THR A 116 -6.70 -24.05 20.75
N ALA A 117 -7.52 -23.01 20.65
CA ALA A 117 -7.57 -21.90 21.58
C ALA A 117 -9.00 -21.70 22.09
N VAL A 118 -9.12 -21.15 23.29
CA VAL A 118 -10.42 -20.76 23.86
C VAL A 118 -10.56 -19.26 23.80
N ILE A 119 -11.55 -18.80 23.08
CA ILE A 119 -11.93 -17.39 23.03
C ILE A 119 -12.96 -17.14 24.14
N THR A 120 -12.69 -16.13 24.94
CA THR A 120 -13.53 -15.76 26.09
C THR A 120 -14.11 -14.36 25.86
N ALA A 121 -15.45 -14.28 25.90
CA ALA A 121 -16.20 -13.03 26.03
C ALA A 121 -16.56 -12.81 27.51
N LYS A 122 -16.14 -11.70 28.10
CA LYS A 122 -16.37 -11.38 29.50
C LYS A 122 -17.04 -10.02 29.62
N ALA A 123 -18.15 -9.95 30.38
CA ALA A 123 -18.78 -8.68 30.74
C ALA A 123 -17.83 -7.84 31.59
N THR A 124 -17.76 -6.53 31.30
CA THR A 124 -16.91 -5.58 32.03
C THR A 124 -17.65 -4.92 33.19
N ASP A 125 -18.95 -5.21 33.35
CA ASP A 125 -19.77 -4.75 34.45
C ASP A 125 -19.66 -5.65 35.70
N ALA A 126 -20.40 -5.32 36.76
CA ALA A 126 -20.37 -6.06 38.02
C ALA A 126 -21.01 -7.47 37.94
N GLY A 127 -21.75 -7.77 36.88
CA GLY A 127 -22.37 -9.08 36.66
C GLY A 127 -21.35 -10.17 36.38
N LYS A 128 -20.17 -9.80 35.79
CA LYS A 128 -19.05 -10.70 35.51
C LYS A 128 -19.41 -11.92 34.66
N ALA A 129 -20.49 -11.83 33.88
CA ALA A 129 -20.90 -12.89 32.99
C ALA A 129 -19.79 -13.24 32.01
N MET A 130 -19.63 -14.52 31.70
CA MET A 130 -18.64 -15.00 30.75
C MET A 130 -19.26 -16.05 29.84
N ALA A 131 -18.77 -16.12 28.61
CA ALA A 131 -19.03 -17.19 27.67
C ALA A 131 -17.75 -17.52 26.90
N THR A 132 -17.62 -18.75 26.46
CA THR A 132 -16.43 -19.24 25.77
C THR A 132 -16.79 -19.93 24.47
N CYS A 133 -15.93 -19.79 23.48
CA CYS A 133 -15.96 -20.54 22.24
C CYS A 133 -14.62 -21.25 22.07
N THR A 134 -14.64 -22.55 21.86
CA THR A 134 -13.44 -23.34 21.54
C THR A 134 -13.18 -23.23 20.04
N VAL A 135 -12.04 -22.66 19.67
CA VAL A 135 -11.62 -22.50 18.29
C VAL A 135 -10.55 -23.52 17.97
N THR A 136 -10.83 -24.41 17.03
CA THR A 136 -9.84 -25.32 16.45
C THR A 136 -9.39 -24.75 15.12
N VAL A 137 -8.10 -24.47 15.01
CA VAL A 137 -7.48 -24.03 13.77
C VAL A 137 -6.79 -25.23 13.14
N GLU A 138 -7.25 -25.59 11.96
CA GLU A 138 -6.70 -26.69 11.19
C GLU A 138 -5.63 -26.21 10.23
N LYS A 139 -4.58 -27.04 10.02
CA LYS A 139 -3.64 -26.84 8.93
C LYS A 139 -4.40 -27.08 7.64
N ARG A 140 -4.47 -26.07 6.79
CA ARG A 140 -5.02 -26.28 5.46
C ARG A 140 -4.08 -27.19 4.68
N MET A 141 -4.46 -28.42 4.47
CA MET A 141 -3.86 -29.31 3.50
C MET A 141 -4.42 -28.97 2.11
N ALA A 142 -4.13 -27.79 1.59
CA ALA A 142 -3.94 -27.69 0.17
C ALA A 142 -2.50 -28.11 -0.06
N ASP A 143 -2.30 -28.97 -1.01
CA ASP A 143 -0.99 -29.35 -1.47
C ASP A 143 -0.28 -28.07 -1.92
N ALA A 144 0.61 -27.55 -1.07
CA ALA A 144 1.34 -26.31 -1.35
C ALA A 144 2.17 -26.47 -2.63
N SER A 145 2.43 -27.69 -3.08
CA SER A 145 3.07 -28.01 -4.36
C SER A 145 2.27 -27.53 -5.57
N SER A 146 0.97 -27.20 -5.41
CA SER A 146 0.14 -26.65 -6.48
C SER A 146 0.14 -25.14 -6.56
N LEU A 147 0.78 -24.43 -5.63
CA LEU A 147 0.87 -22.98 -5.66
C LEU A 147 1.76 -22.52 -6.81
N ILE A 148 1.28 -21.51 -7.55
CA ILE A 148 1.94 -21.04 -8.77
C ILE A 148 2.31 -19.56 -8.62
N ILE A 149 3.56 -19.22 -8.93
CA ILE A 149 3.94 -17.83 -9.19
C ILE A 149 3.42 -17.50 -10.59
N ASN A 150 2.53 -16.50 -10.70
CA ASN A 150 1.76 -16.24 -11.91
C ASN A 150 2.24 -15.00 -12.67
N GLU A 151 2.60 -13.95 -11.94
CA GLU A 151 3.07 -12.68 -12.50
C GLU A 151 3.98 -11.99 -11.50
N LEU A 152 4.92 -11.18 -11.98
CA LEU A 152 5.77 -10.33 -11.13
C LEU A 152 6.17 -9.04 -11.85
N GLN A 153 6.34 -7.97 -11.06
CA GLN A 153 6.78 -6.66 -11.55
C GLN A 153 7.83 -6.07 -10.60
N GLN A 154 9.08 -6.00 -11.05
CA GLN A 154 10.17 -5.40 -10.26
C GLN A 154 10.11 -3.87 -10.29
N SER A 155 9.82 -3.29 -11.46
CA SER A 155 9.83 -1.84 -11.72
C SER A 155 8.42 -1.30 -11.95
N ASN A 156 7.65 -1.21 -10.86
CA ASN A 156 6.32 -0.61 -10.82
C ASN A 156 6.45 0.90 -10.52
N VAL A 157 6.70 1.69 -11.55
CA VAL A 157 7.01 3.11 -11.41
C VAL A 157 5.78 3.96 -11.08
N ASP A 158 4.65 3.71 -11.78
CA ASP A 158 3.44 4.54 -11.68
C ASP A 158 2.15 3.78 -12.06
N MET A 159 2.17 2.44 -12.01
CA MET A 159 1.06 1.64 -12.52
C MET A 159 0.06 1.23 -11.42
N PHE A 160 0.56 0.70 -10.31
CA PHE A 160 -0.27 0.16 -9.25
C PHE A 160 0.27 0.58 -7.89
N VAL A 161 -0.60 1.07 -7.04
CA VAL A 161 -0.24 1.40 -5.66
C VAL A 161 -0.41 0.18 -4.76
N ASP A 162 0.53 0.01 -3.87
CA ASP A 162 0.49 -0.96 -2.80
C ASP A 162 -0.49 -0.52 -1.67
N PRO A 163 -0.71 -1.33 -0.64
CA PRO A 163 -1.57 -0.97 0.50
C PRO A 163 -1.11 0.26 1.28
N SER A 164 0.13 0.73 1.11
CA SER A 164 0.70 1.94 1.73
C SER A 164 0.67 3.15 0.80
N PHE A 165 0.06 3.02 -0.38
CA PHE A 165 -0.05 4.03 -1.44
C PHE A 165 1.30 4.41 -2.09
N ASN A 166 2.28 3.49 -2.08
CA ASN A 166 3.51 3.57 -2.85
C ASN A 166 3.46 2.69 -4.11
N TYR A 167 4.43 2.85 -4.99
CA TYR A 167 4.59 2.03 -6.20
C TYR A 167 5.63 0.92 -5.95
N GLY A 168 5.32 0.03 -5.00
CA GLY A 168 6.17 -1.10 -4.66
C GLY A 168 6.26 -2.16 -5.76
N SER A 169 7.36 -2.92 -5.81
CA SER A 169 7.42 -4.13 -6.62
C SER A 169 6.47 -5.19 -6.07
N TRP A 170 6.08 -6.18 -6.88
CA TRP A 170 5.13 -7.18 -6.44
C TRP A 170 5.28 -8.52 -7.16
N VAL A 171 4.80 -9.58 -6.51
CA VAL A 171 4.66 -10.93 -7.05
C VAL A 171 3.24 -11.39 -6.85
N GLU A 172 2.62 -11.93 -7.88
CA GLU A 172 1.32 -12.56 -7.81
C GLU A 172 1.45 -14.08 -7.71
N LEU A 173 0.68 -14.64 -6.80
CA LEU A 173 0.50 -16.07 -6.63
C LEU A 173 -0.89 -16.46 -7.12
N TYR A 174 -0.97 -17.56 -7.85
CA TYR A 174 -2.22 -18.18 -8.29
C TYR A 174 -2.44 -19.52 -7.60
N ASN A 175 -3.64 -19.72 -7.11
CA ASN A 175 -4.10 -20.99 -6.54
C ASN A 175 -4.98 -21.73 -7.56
N PRO A 176 -4.45 -22.74 -8.27
CA PRO A 176 -5.22 -23.47 -9.28
C PRO A 176 -6.20 -24.51 -8.68
N THR A 177 -6.26 -24.66 -7.36
CA THR A 177 -7.09 -25.67 -6.70
C THR A 177 -8.51 -25.19 -6.44
N ASP A 178 -9.41 -26.12 -6.14
CA ASP A 178 -10.81 -25.83 -5.80
C ASP A 178 -11.00 -25.52 -4.29
N LYS A 179 -9.90 -25.37 -3.54
CA LYS A 179 -9.89 -25.00 -2.12
C LYS A 179 -9.00 -23.80 -1.93
N ALA A 180 -9.36 -22.93 -1.00
CA ALA A 180 -8.48 -21.82 -0.64
C ALA A 180 -7.16 -22.34 -0.01
N VAL A 181 -6.03 -21.66 -0.21
CA VAL A 181 -4.70 -22.03 0.26
C VAL A 181 -4.21 -20.99 1.26
N SER A 182 -3.75 -21.41 2.44
CA SER A 182 -3.03 -20.52 3.35
C SER A 182 -1.53 -20.60 3.08
N ILE A 183 -0.90 -19.43 2.99
CA ILE A 183 0.55 -19.29 2.90
C ILE A 183 1.13 -18.62 4.16
N ILE A 184 0.33 -18.50 5.21
CA ILE A 184 0.77 -17.96 6.50
C ILE A 184 1.86 -18.84 7.09
N GLY A 185 2.96 -18.22 7.48
CA GLY A 185 4.13 -18.93 8.00
C GLY A 185 5.10 -19.42 6.93
N PHE A 186 4.73 -19.38 5.64
CA PHE A 186 5.65 -19.65 4.54
C PHE A 186 6.73 -18.57 4.48
N HIS A 187 7.75 -18.83 3.71
CA HIS A 187 8.86 -17.90 3.51
C HIS A 187 9.00 -17.55 2.04
N VAL A 188 9.44 -16.32 1.80
CA VAL A 188 9.79 -15.83 0.47
C VAL A 188 11.23 -15.33 0.48
N SER A 189 11.93 -15.50 -0.64
CA SER A 189 13.34 -15.15 -0.77
C SER A 189 13.74 -14.94 -2.23
N GLU A 190 14.83 -14.22 -2.44
CA GLU A 190 15.60 -14.19 -3.69
C GLU A 190 16.99 -14.84 -3.53
N ASP A 191 17.33 -15.29 -2.33
CA ASP A 191 18.60 -15.95 -2.03
C ASP A 191 18.42 -17.47 -1.91
N PRO A 192 18.96 -18.26 -2.84
CA PRO A 192 18.88 -19.73 -2.78
C PRO A 192 19.60 -20.34 -1.55
N ALA A 193 20.53 -19.59 -0.94
CA ALA A 193 21.21 -20.03 0.29
C ALA A 193 20.39 -19.71 1.56
N ASN A 194 19.41 -18.84 1.45
CA ASN A 194 18.53 -18.44 2.58
C ASN A 194 17.06 -18.43 2.17
N LEU A 195 16.44 -19.58 2.02
CA LEU A 195 15.02 -19.70 1.67
C LEU A 195 14.07 -19.14 2.74
N LYS A 196 14.58 -18.89 3.95
CA LYS A 196 13.82 -18.32 5.07
C LYS A 196 14.02 -16.80 5.24
N MET A 197 14.37 -16.08 4.17
CA MET A 197 14.71 -14.65 4.20
C MET A 197 13.60 -13.81 4.84
N PHE A 198 12.35 -13.99 4.41
CA PHE A 198 11.20 -13.29 4.99
C PHE A 198 10.03 -14.24 5.24
N ARG A 199 9.50 -14.23 6.48
CA ARG A 199 8.36 -15.05 6.87
C ARG A 199 7.05 -14.31 6.65
N LEU A 200 6.14 -14.90 5.90
CA LEU A 200 4.80 -14.36 5.65
C LEU A 200 3.95 -14.40 6.93
N THR A 201 3.41 -13.25 7.29
CA THR A 201 2.59 -13.04 8.48
C THR A 201 1.10 -13.29 8.21
N PRO A 202 0.24 -13.38 9.23
CA PRO A 202 -1.21 -13.49 9.05
C PRO A 202 -1.84 -12.38 8.19
N SER A 203 -1.20 -11.20 8.10
CA SER A 203 -1.67 -10.08 7.28
C SER A 203 -1.73 -10.38 5.77
N VAL A 204 -0.97 -11.36 5.28
CA VAL A 204 -1.07 -11.79 3.87
C VAL A 204 -2.39 -12.52 3.58
N GLY A 205 -3.03 -13.10 4.61
CA GLY A 205 -4.30 -13.81 4.46
C GLY A 205 -4.19 -15.12 3.68
N VAL A 206 -5.29 -15.51 3.05
CA VAL A 206 -5.39 -16.73 2.26
C VAL A 206 -5.57 -16.43 0.77
N ILE A 207 -5.23 -17.40 -0.09
CA ILE A 207 -5.48 -17.34 -1.52
C ILE A 207 -6.78 -18.12 -1.79
N PRO A 208 -7.86 -17.48 -2.28
CA PRO A 208 -9.11 -18.17 -2.58
C PRO A 208 -8.93 -19.32 -3.58
N ALA A 209 -9.89 -20.24 -3.63
CA ALA A 209 -9.97 -21.24 -4.71
C ALA A 209 -10.01 -20.56 -6.08
N LYS A 210 -9.17 -21.00 -7.02
CA LYS A 210 -9.02 -20.39 -8.35
C LYS A 210 -8.72 -18.88 -8.31
N GLY A 211 -8.15 -18.40 -7.21
CA GLY A 211 -7.91 -16.99 -6.94
C GLY A 211 -6.44 -16.60 -6.92
N TYR A 212 -6.22 -15.32 -6.75
CA TYR A 212 -4.91 -14.68 -6.81
C TYR A 212 -4.57 -14.01 -5.49
N LYS A 213 -3.28 -13.85 -5.25
CA LYS A 213 -2.75 -13.08 -4.12
C LYS A 213 -1.53 -12.28 -4.57
N VAL A 214 -1.59 -10.98 -4.44
CA VAL A 214 -0.46 -10.09 -4.67
C VAL A 214 0.31 -9.92 -3.36
N LEU A 215 1.61 -10.19 -3.43
CA LEU A 215 2.60 -9.90 -2.39
C LEU A 215 3.34 -8.63 -2.80
N TRP A 216 3.37 -7.63 -1.91
CA TRP A 216 3.98 -6.32 -2.16
C TRP A 216 5.34 -6.22 -1.47
N PHE A 217 6.32 -5.64 -2.17
CA PHE A 217 7.72 -5.53 -1.77
C PHE A 217 8.15 -4.06 -1.90
N ASP A 218 8.05 -3.28 -0.82
CA ASP A 218 8.46 -1.88 -0.83
C ASP A 218 9.45 -1.50 0.27
N HIS A 219 9.90 -2.51 1.06
CA HIS A 219 10.80 -2.31 2.20
C HIS A 219 10.19 -1.38 3.27
N ASN A 220 8.88 -1.48 3.51
CA ASN A 220 8.19 -0.73 4.55
C ASN A 220 7.89 -1.60 5.78
N GLU A 221 8.83 -1.66 6.70
CA GLU A 221 8.73 -2.45 7.92
C GLU A 221 7.53 -2.07 8.81
N ALA A 222 7.01 -0.85 8.68
CA ALA A 222 5.88 -0.39 9.47
C ALA A 222 4.52 -0.96 9.02
N ASP A 223 4.42 -1.47 7.78
CA ASP A 223 3.21 -2.09 7.27
C ASP A 223 3.34 -3.63 7.22
N PRO A 224 2.63 -4.37 8.08
CA PRO A 224 2.73 -5.83 8.13
C PRO A 224 2.22 -6.55 6.86
N ARG A 225 1.65 -5.83 5.91
CA ARG A 225 1.23 -6.35 4.59
C ARG A 225 2.34 -6.26 3.54
N GLN A 226 3.43 -5.58 3.87
CA GLN A 226 4.59 -5.40 3.02
C GLN A 226 5.68 -6.41 3.36
N ILE A 227 6.44 -6.79 2.36
CA ILE A 227 7.62 -7.64 2.50
C ILE A 227 8.86 -6.74 2.52
N ASP A 228 9.73 -6.97 3.51
CA ASP A 228 10.87 -6.12 3.83
C ASP A 228 12.08 -6.38 2.93
N PHE A 229 11.87 -6.44 1.63
CA PHE A 229 12.91 -6.33 0.61
C PHE A 229 12.28 -5.91 -0.72
N LYS A 230 13.08 -5.48 -1.68
CA LYS A 230 12.64 -5.18 -3.05
C LYS A 230 13.12 -6.27 -3.99
N LEU A 231 12.34 -6.56 -5.04
CA LEU A 231 12.76 -7.46 -6.09
C LEU A 231 13.94 -6.86 -6.86
N ASP A 232 14.92 -7.69 -7.22
CA ASP A 232 16.10 -7.26 -7.95
C ASP A 232 15.72 -6.84 -9.38
N CYS A 233 16.07 -5.61 -9.74
CA CYS A 233 15.81 -5.08 -11.08
C CYS A 233 16.76 -5.65 -12.15
N ASP A 234 17.88 -6.23 -11.78
CA ASP A 234 18.82 -6.87 -12.72
C ASP A 234 18.38 -8.29 -13.12
N GLY A 235 17.27 -8.77 -12.53
CA GLY A 235 16.74 -10.12 -12.70
C GLY A 235 17.24 -11.08 -11.63
N GLY A 236 16.54 -12.19 -11.46
CA GLY A 236 16.84 -13.10 -10.39
C GLY A 236 15.96 -14.34 -10.37
N THR A 237 15.82 -14.94 -9.21
CA THR A 237 14.90 -16.04 -8.97
C THR A 237 14.16 -15.80 -7.67
N PHE A 238 12.84 -15.80 -7.73
CA PHE A 238 11.98 -15.71 -6.57
C PHE A 238 11.62 -17.11 -6.08
N TYR A 239 11.78 -17.34 -4.78
CA TYR A 239 11.56 -18.62 -4.11
C TYR A 239 10.41 -18.50 -3.12
N ILE A 240 9.60 -19.55 -3.03
CA ILE A 240 8.63 -19.75 -1.96
C ILE A 240 8.97 -21.05 -1.27
N ALA A 241 9.15 -21.00 0.05
CA ALA A 241 9.39 -22.16 0.91
C ALA A 241 8.28 -22.31 1.94
N ASP A 242 8.06 -23.52 2.40
CA ASP A 242 7.12 -23.83 3.48
C ASP A 242 7.61 -23.27 4.83
N GLU A 243 6.83 -23.45 5.88
CA GLU A 243 7.18 -23.04 7.25
C GLU A 243 8.45 -23.71 7.80
N ASN A 244 8.84 -24.86 7.24
CA ASN A 244 10.06 -25.59 7.61
C ASN A 244 11.28 -25.13 6.79
N GLY A 245 11.06 -24.39 5.69
CA GLY A 245 12.06 -23.93 4.76
C GLY A 245 12.30 -24.88 3.58
N ASN A 246 11.39 -25.85 3.35
CA ASN A 246 11.44 -26.68 2.17
C ASN A 246 10.90 -25.90 0.97
N LEU A 247 11.59 -25.98 -0.15
CA LEU A 247 11.19 -25.32 -1.38
C LEU A 247 9.81 -25.80 -1.85
N VAL A 248 8.89 -24.88 -2.07
CA VAL A 248 7.55 -25.13 -2.62
C VAL A 248 7.51 -24.86 -4.10
N THR A 249 7.95 -23.67 -4.51
CA THR A 249 7.98 -23.25 -5.92
C THR A 249 9.02 -22.16 -6.10
N LEU A 250 9.48 -21.98 -7.31
CA LEU A 250 10.36 -20.89 -7.70
C LEU A 250 10.05 -20.41 -9.12
N GLN A 251 10.46 -19.18 -9.41
CA GLN A 251 10.43 -18.61 -10.75
C GLN A 251 11.62 -17.71 -10.99
N SER A 252 12.42 -18.04 -12.01
CA SER A 252 13.44 -17.12 -12.51
C SER A 252 12.81 -16.07 -13.41
N TYR A 253 13.32 -14.85 -13.36
CA TYR A 253 12.80 -13.72 -14.11
C TYR A 253 13.95 -12.88 -14.69
N PRO A 254 13.73 -12.22 -15.86
CA PRO A 254 14.75 -11.39 -16.51
C PRO A 254 14.93 -10.05 -15.80
N ALA A 255 15.91 -9.26 -16.24
CA ALA A 255 16.06 -7.88 -15.84
C ALA A 255 14.77 -7.07 -16.14
N ALA A 256 14.48 -6.14 -15.25
CA ALA A 256 13.27 -5.33 -15.31
C ALA A 256 13.22 -4.47 -16.59
N ILE A 257 12.07 -4.42 -17.20
CA ILE A 257 11.70 -3.36 -18.12
C ILE A 257 10.67 -2.49 -17.41
N SER A 258 11.00 -1.22 -17.23
CA SER A 258 10.15 -0.25 -16.51
C SER A 258 8.70 -0.26 -17.03
N ARG A 259 7.74 -0.26 -16.12
CA ARG A 259 6.29 -0.29 -16.43
C ARG A 259 5.86 -1.54 -17.22
N THR A 260 6.48 -2.67 -16.94
CA THR A 260 6.07 -3.97 -17.48
C THR A 260 6.12 -5.02 -16.39
N SER A 261 5.34 -6.06 -16.53
CA SER A 261 5.47 -7.28 -15.73
C SER A 261 5.98 -8.45 -16.57
N TYR A 262 6.54 -9.43 -15.88
CA TYR A 262 6.86 -10.74 -16.41
C TYR A 262 5.81 -11.71 -15.91
N ALA A 263 4.98 -12.24 -16.82
CA ALA A 263 3.79 -12.98 -16.49
C ALA A 263 3.65 -14.26 -17.29
N ARG A 264 2.92 -15.24 -16.74
CA ARG A 264 2.48 -16.40 -17.49
C ARG A 264 1.49 -15.95 -18.57
N THR A 265 1.63 -16.46 -19.77
CA THR A 265 0.76 -16.07 -20.90
C THR A 265 -0.69 -16.55 -20.72
N THR A 266 -0.90 -17.53 -19.87
CA THR A 266 -2.17 -18.00 -19.35
C THR A 266 -1.94 -18.45 -17.92
N ASP A 267 -2.89 -18.23 -17.03
CA ASP A 267 -2.76 -18.58 -15.61
C ASP A 267 -2.31 -20.02 -15.42
N GLY A 268 -1.23 -20.19 -14.67
CA GLY A 268 -0.66 -21.49 -14.39
C GLY A 268 0.08 -22.18 -15.54
N ALA A 269 0.08 -21.65 -16.76
CA ALA A 269 0.86 -22.22 -17.86
C ALA A 269 2.35 -22.04 -17.67
N ASN A 270 3.18 -22.86 -18.36
CA ASN A 270 4.63 -22.76 -18.25
C ASN A 270 5.26 -21.69 -19.17
N ASN A 271 4.46 -21.08 -20.06
CA ASN A 271 4.92 -20.05 -20.97
C ASN A 271 4.88 -18.67 -20.30
N TRP A 272 5.96 -17.93 -20.40
CA TRP A 272 6.13 -16.61 -19.84
C TRP A 272 6.39 -15.56 -20.91
N GLY A 273 5.97 -14.33 -20.67
CA GLY A 273 6.21 -13.19 -21.54
C GLY A 273 6.23 -11.87 -20.78
N LEU A 274 6.65 -10.83 -21.46
CA LEU A 274 6.58 -9.46 -20.95
C LEU A 274 5.28 -8.81 -21.40
N THR A 275 4.62 -8.08 -20.50
CA THR A 275 3.41 -7.32 -20.84
C THR A 275 3.47 -5.90 -20.25
N ALA A 276 2.98 -4.93 -21.03
CA ALA A 276 2.75 -3.56 -20.56
C ALA A 276 1.33 -3.38 -19.97
N LEU A 277 0.58 -4.49 -19.84
CA LEU A 277 -0.74 -4.53 -19.23
C LEU A 277 -0.74 -5.55 -18.08
N PRO A 278 -0.03 -5.25 -16.97
CA PRO A 278 -0.02 -6.12 -15.81
C PRO A 278 -1.43 -6.28 -15.21
N THR A 279 -1.69 -7.43 -14.59
CA THR A 279 -3.02 -7.80 -14.09
C THR A 279 -3.03 -8.19 -12.60
N PRO A 280 -2.43 -7.41 -11.67
CA PRO A 280 -2.34 -7.79 -10.28
C PRO A 280 -3.73 -8.08 -9.66
N GLY A 281 -3.88 -9.26 -9.07
CA GLY A 281 -5.12 -9.73 -8.45
C GLY A 281 -6.17 -10.25 -9.44
N LYS A 282 -5.80 -10.47 -10.71
CA LYS A 282 -6.72 -10.92 -11.77
C LYS A 282 -6.05 -11.94 -12.68
N SER A 283 -6.85 -12.58 -13.55
CA SER A 283 -6.33 -13.45 -14.60
C SER A 283 -5.46 -12.69 -15.60
N ASN A 284 -4.40 -13.35 -16.07
CA ASN A 284 -3.58 -12.89 -17.19
C ASN A 284 -4.30 -12.97 -18.55
N ASP A 285 -5.51 -13.53 -18.58
CA ASP A 285 -6.32 -13.60 -19.79
C ASP A 285 -6.62 -12.18 -20.31
N GLY A 286 -6.29 -11.95 -21.58
CA GLY A 286 -6.46 -10.65 -22.22
C GLY A 286 -5.21 -9.74 -22.14
N SER A 287 -4.17 -10.12 -21.44
CA SER A 287 -2.86 -9.44 -21.52
C SER A 287 -2.24 -9.64 -22.89
N VAL A 288 -1.58 -8.60 -23.38
CA VAL A 288 -0.84 -8.64 -24.66
C VAL A 288 0.64 -8.78 -24.33
N PHE A 289 1.22 -9.86 -24.83
CA PHE A 289 2.63 -10.18 -24.59
C PHE A 289 3.49 -9.76 -25.76
N ALA A 290 4.69 -9.27 -25.45
CA ALA A 290 5.68 -8.84 -26.43
C ALA A 290 7.08 -9.34 -26.06
N THR A 291 7.93 -9.46 -27.06
CA THR A 291 9.33 -9.93 -26.89
C THR A 291 10.35 -8.80 -26.82
N ALA A 292 9.94 -7.59 -27.22
CA ALA A 292 10.84 -6.43 -27.26
C ALA A 292 10.05 -5.14 -26.99
N ARG A 293 10.77 -4.11 -26.53
CA ARG A 293 10.28 -2.74 -26.39
C ARG A 293 10.66 -1.90 -27.59
N LEU A 294 9.77 -1.00 -28.00
CA LEU A 294 10.10 0.05 -28.96
C LEU A 294 11.18 0.98 -28.41
N ASP A 295 12.09 1.40 -29.27
CA ASP A 295 13.05 2.44 -28.93
C ASP A 295 12.34 3.74 -28.54
N ALA A 296 12.99 4.54 -27.70
CA ALA A 296 12.48 5.83 -27.27
C ALA A 296 12.29 6.78 -28.46
N PRO A 297 11.26 7.64 -28.46
CA PRO A 297 11.05 8.64 -29.53
C PRO A 297 12.27 9.54 -29.70
N ILE A 298 12.76 9.68 -30.93
CA ILE A 298 13.85 10.62 -31.27
C ILE A 298 13.23 11.98 -31.60
N ILE A 299 13.66 13.01 -30.89
CA ILE A 299 13.13 14.37 -31.01
C ILE A 299 14.27 15.31 -31.39
N ASN A 300 14.13 16.07 -32.47
CA ASN A 300 15.16 16.95 -33.03
C ASN A 300 15.43 18.22 -32.23
N LYS A 301 14.64 18.48 -31.18
CA LYS A 301 14.77 19.65 -30.30
C LYS A 301 14.71 19.19 -28.85
N ASP A 302 15.74 19.51 -28.10
CA ASP A 302 15.74 19.36 -26.66
C ASP A 302 14.86 20.40 -25.99
N SER A 303 14.53 20.18 -24.71
CA SER A 303 13.88 21.16 -23.87
C SER A 303 14.70 22.46 -23.85
N GLN A 304 14.04 23.57 -23.98
CA GLN A 304 14.75 24.86 -24.14
C GLN A 304 13.87 26.07 -23.76
N LEU A 305 14.57 27.17 -23.48
CA LEU A 305 13.95 28.50 -23.53
C LEU A 305 13.94 28.99 -24.99
N PHE A 306 12.85 29.62 -25.42
CA PHE A 306 12.75 30.15 -26.78
C PHE A 306 12.07 31.51 -26.82
N THR A 307 12.35 32.32 -27.88
CA THR A 307 11.79 33.66 -28.09
C THR A 307 11.00 33.78 -29.39
N SER A 308 11.14 32.81 -30.28
CA SER A 308 10.39 32.77 -31.54
C SER A 308 9.89 31.33 -31.78
N SER A 309 8.74 31.23 -32.42
CA SER A 309 8.14 29.93 -32.73
C SER A 309 9.08 29.05 -33.56
N PHE A 310 9.02 27.75 -33.31
CA PHE A 310 9.78 26.74 -34.05
C PHE A 310 8.98 25.43 -34.22
N ILE A 311 9.52 24.51 -34.99
CA ILE A 311 8.93 23.21 -35.19
C ILE A 311 9.82 22.16 -34.50
N ALA A 312 9.28 21.47 -33.51
CA ALA A 312 9.81 20.22 -33.00
C ALA A 312 9.32 19.06 -33.88
N ARG A 313 10.22 18.10 -34.16
CA ARG A 313 9.92 16.92 -34.97
C ARG A 313 10.27 15.67 -34.18
N VAL A 314 9.29 14.75 -34.10
CA VAL A 314 9.45 13.42 -33.51
C VAL A 314 9.50 12.42 -34.67
N THR A 315 10.52 11.59 -34.69
CA THR A 315 10.61 10.49 -35.66
C THR A 315 9.62 9.41 -35.28
N ILE A 316 8.79 9.01 -36.25
CA ILE A 316 7.82 7.92 -36.11
C ILE A 316 8.34 6.76 -36.97
N PRO A 317 8.78 5.65 -36.38
CA PRO A 317 9.15 4.45 -37.15
C PRO A 317 7.97 3.86 -37.95
N ASP A 318 8.30 3.16 -39.02
CA ASP A 318 7.27 2.46 -39.83
C ASP A 318 6.48 1.46 -38.97
N GLY A 319 5.16 1.53 -39.06
CA GLY A 319 4.24 0.69 -38.29
C GLY A 319 3.98 1.18 -36.87
N ALA A 320 4.71 2.19 -36.38
CA ALA A 320 4.49 2.76 -35.05
C ALA A 320 3.45 3.91 -35.06
N THR A 321 2.76 4.04 -33.96
CA THR A 321 1.85 5.17 -33.66
C THR A 321 2.47 6.06 -32.58
N LEU A 322 2.61 7.35 -32.88
CA LEU A 322 3.04 8.35 -31.88
C LEU A 322 1.82 8.90 -31.15
N LYS A 323 1.81 8.74 -29.83
CA LYS A 323 0.89 9.45 -28.95
C LYS A 323 1.62 10.49 -28.11
N TYR A 324 0.92 11.57 -27.76
CA TYR A 324 1.46 12.63 -26.91
C TYR A 324 0.38 13.24 -26.02
N THR A 325 0.82 13.81 -24.90
CA THR A 325 0.01 14.62 -23.97
C THR A 325 0.69 15.97 -23.75
N THR A 326 -0.07 16.95 -23.25
CA THR A 326 0.42 18.29 -22.92
C THR A 326 -0.02 18.75 -21.52
N ASP A 327 -0.67 17.88 -20.79
CA ASP A 327 -1.25 18.12 -19.46
C ASP A 327 -0.48 17.42 -18.32
N GLY A 328 0.68 16.83 -18.63
CA GLY A 328 1.50 16.07 -17.68
C GLY A 328 1.14 14.60 -17.56
N THR A 329 -0.03 14.17 -18.07
CA THR A 329 -0.42 12.76 -18.04
C THR A 329 0.49 11.88 -18.89
N THR A 330 0.61 10.59 -18.53
CA THR A 330 1.39 9.63 -19.30
C THR A 330 0.62 9.16 -20.54
N PRO A 331 1.18 9.27 -21.77
CA PRO A 331 0.58 8.67 -22.95
C PRO A 331 0.46 7.14 -22.80
N SER A 332 -0.75 6.60 -23.07
CA SER A 332 -1.06 5.19 -22.94
C SER A 332 -1.87 4.68 -24.15
N ALA A 333 -2.22 3.41 -24.15
CA ALA A 333 -3.11 2.87 -25.18
C ALA A 333 -4.44 3.62 -25.27
N THR A 334 -4.94 4.11 -24.14
CA THR A 334 -6.23 4.81 -24.03
C THR A 334 -6.12 6.33 -23.80
N ASN A 335 -4.93 6.84 -23.52
CA ASN A 335 -4.68 8.26 -23.22
C ASN A 335 -3.69 8.89 -24.20
N GLY A 336 -3.90 10.17 -24.50
CA GLY A 336 -3.06 10.99 -25.37
C GLY A 336 -3.61 11.14 -26.79
N GLN A 337 -3.15 12.20 -27.45
CA GLN A 337 -3.49 12.53 -28.84
C GLN A 337 -2.56 11.78 -29.80
N VAL A 338 -3.07 11.37 -30.95
CA VAL A 338 -2.28 10.72 -31.99
C VAL A 338 -1.69 11.79 -32.92
N SER A 339 -0.40 11.69 -33.20
CA SER A 339 0.26 12.49 -34.23
C SER A 339 0.69 11.61 -35.41
N THR A 340 0.17 11.89 -36.59
CA THR A 340 0.52 11.17 -37.81
C THR A 340 1.75 11.75 -38.52
N THR A 341 2.13 12.99 -38.20
CA THR A 341 3.20 13.70 -38.88
C THR A 341 4.47 13.87 -38.03
N GLY A 342 4.35 13.68 -36.72
CA GLY A 342 5.44 13.96 -35.76
C GLY A 342 5.87 15.43 -35.75
N ARG A 343 5.06 16.39 -36.24
CA ARG A 343 5.39 17.81 -36.34
C ARG A 343 4.60 18.60 -35.30
N PHE A 344 5.30 19.37 -34.47
CA PHE A 344 4.72 20.16 -33.39
C PHE A 344 5.19 21.60 -33.51
N THR A 345 4.28 22.53 -33.81
CA THR A 345 4.58 23.96 -33.83
C THR A 345 4.54 24.46 -32.38
N VAL A 346 5.66 24.90 -31.88
CA VAL A 346 5.82 25.45 -30.53
C VAL A 346 5.86 26.96 -30.60
N ASN A 347 4.83 27.62 -30.10
CA ASN A 347 4.69 29.07 -30.08
C ASN A 347 4.35 29.66 -28.70
N THR A 348 4.05 28.80 -27.74
CA THR A 348 3.76 29.12 -26.33
C THR A 348 4.50 28.14 -25.43
N THR A 349 4.63 28.46 -24.15
CA THR A 349 5.13 27.50 -23.15
C THR A 349 4.28 26.25 -23.17
N THR A 350 4.92 25.11 -23.48
CA THR A 350 4.24 23.84 -23.62
C THR A 350 5.18 22.72 -23.20
N THR A 351 4.68 21.80 -22.42
CA THR A 351 5.37 20.55 -22.11
C THR A 351 4.69 19.42 -22.86
N TYR A 352 5.49 18.63 -23.54
CA TYR A 352 5.03 17.43 -24.25
C TYR A 352 5.59 16.19 -23.57
N ARG A 353 4.75 15.15 -23.47
CA ARG A 353 5.17 13.78 -23.19
C ARG A 353 4.86 12.94 -24.41
N PHE A 354 5.86 12.25 -24.93
CA PHE A 354 5.77 11.46 -26.17
C PHE A 354 5.98 9.98 -25.89
N ARG A 355 5.21 9.11 -26.55
CA ARG A 355 5.37 7.67 -26.46
C ARG A 355 4.98 7.00 -27.79
N LEU A 356 5.74 6.00 -28.21
CA LEU A 356 5.49 5.20 -29.39
C LEU A 356 4.77 3.89 -28.99
N PHE A 357 3.86 3.46 -29.87
CA PHE A 357 3.09 2.22 -29.74
C PHE A 357 3.14 1.46 -31.06
N GLN A 358 3.28 0.15 -31.00
CA GLN A 358 3.22 -0.75 -32.17
C GLN A 358 2.70 -2.10 -31.72
N ASP A 359 1.84 -2.71 -32.53
CA ASP A 359 1.30 -4.03 -32.25
C ASP A 359 2.41 -5.08 -32.13
N GLY A 360 2.31 -5.94 -31.12
CA GLY A 360 3.30 -6.98 -30.82
C GLY A 360 4.59 -6.51 -30.18
N MET A 361 4.70 -5.23 -29.82
CA MET A 361 5.82 -4.66 -29.07
C MET A 361 5.38 -3.97 -27.79
N LEU A 362 6.24 -3.95 -26.79
CA LEU A 362 6.02 -3.11 -25.60
C LEU A 362 6.12 -1.64 -26.04
N PRO A 363 5.28 -0.74 -25.49
CA PRO A 363 5.40 0.70 -25.75
C PRO A 363 6.79 1.23 -25.40
N SER A 364 7.25 2.25 -26.12
CA SER A 364 8.52 2.89 -25.81
C SER A 364 8.57 3.51 -24.42
N GLU A 365 9.75 3.94 -23.96
CA GLU A 365 9.86 4.89 -22.87
C GLU A 365 9.11 6.19 -23.21
N VAL A 366 8.70 6.91 -22.15
CA VAL A 366 8.11 8.24 -22.29
C VAL A 366 9.23 9.27 -22.35
N ILE A 367 9.23 10.11 -23.38
CA ILE A 367 10.15 11.24 -23.46
C ILE A 367 9.40 12.52 -23.19
N THR A 368 9.84 13.25 -22.19
CA THR A 368 9.32 14.56 -21.84
C THR A 368 10.18 15.66 -22.44
N ARG A 369 9.55 16.71 -22.98
CA ARG A 369 10.20 17.93 -23.48
C ARG A 369 9.42 19.17 -23.07
N SER A 370 10.08 20.05 -22.36
CA SER A 370 9.51 21.34 -21.93
C SER A 370 10.09 22.48 -22.76
N TYR A 371 9.21 23.15 -23.47
CA TYR A 371 9.55 24.34 -24.26
C TYR A 371 8.95 25.57 -23.58
N ILE A 372 9.81 26.47 -23.09
CA ILE A 372 9.39 27.56 -22.24
C ILE A 372 9.61 28.86 -22.98
N TYR A 373 8.52 29.59 -23.24
CA TYR A 373 8.60 30.91 -23.89
C TYR A 373 9.27 31.92 -22.97
N LYS A 374 10.34 32.55 -23.48
CA LYS A 374 11.13 33.55 -22.75
C LYS A 374 10.46 34.92 -22.91
N ASP A 375 9.51 35.21 -22.04
CA ASP A 375 8.83 36.53 -21.97
C ASP A 375 9.64 37.60 -21.19
N LYS A 376 10.64 37.14 -20.45
CA LYS A 376 11.57 37.93 -19.65
C LYS A 376 12.95 37.29 -19.62
N GLU A 377 13.94 38.01 -19.14
CA GLU A 377 15.28 37.47 -18.94
C GLU A 377 15.29 36.55 -17.70
N PHE A 378 15.69 35.31 -17.89
CA PHE A 378 15.92 34.36 -16.79
C PHE A 378 17.40 34.45 -16.36
N LYS A 379 17.64 34.92 -15.13
CA LYS A 379 18.99 35.00 -14.54
C LYS A 379 19.40 33.72 -13.83
N LEU A 380 18.44 32.90 -13.48
CA LEU A 380 18.62 31.61 -12.84
C LEU A 380 18.19 30.49 -13.79
N PRO A 381 18.71 29.29 -13.61
CA PRO A 381 18.23 28.12 -14.33
C PRO A 381 16.72 27.91 -14.12
N VAL A 382 16.06 27.34 -15.11
CA VAL A 382 14.67 26.92 -15.02
C VAL A 382 14.65 25.44 -14.74
N ILE A 383 13.93 25.06 -13.70
CA ILE A 383 13.64 23.66 -13.35
C ILE A 383 12.22 23.36 -13.84
N SER A 384 12.08 22.34 -14.66
CA SER A 384 10.78 21.78 -15.06
C SER A 384 10.59 20.45 -14.37
N VAL A 385 9.51 20.31 -13.61
CA VAL A 385 9.11 19.07 -12.95
C VAL A 385 7.76 18.66 -13.53
N VAL A 386 7.74 17.52 -14.21
CA VAL A 386 6.57 17.06 -14.96
C VAL A 386 6.17 15.67 -14.48
N THR A 387 4.93 15.54 -14.08
CA THR A 387 4.34 14.26 -13.68
C THR A 387 2.85 14.23 -14.03
N ASP A 388 2.25 13.06 -13.92
CA ASP A 388 0.80 12.94 -13.98
C ASP A 388 0.19 13.77 -12.83
N PRO A 389 -0.79 14.64 -13.09
CA PRO A 389 -1.45 15.43 -12.05
C PRO A 389 -2.00 14.62 -10.87
N VAL A 390 -2.32 13.35 -11.07
CA VAL A 390 -2.76 12.44 -10.00
C VAL A 390 -1.71 12.31 -8.89
N ASN A 391 -0.44 12.31 -9.24
CA ASN A 391 0.67 12.20 -8.28
C ASN A 391 0.78 13.40 -7.33
N LEU A 392 0.28 14.56 -7.74
CA LEU A 392 0.35 15.79 -6.95
C LEU A 392 -1.00 16.16 -6.32
N TYR A 393 -2.11 16.04 -7.06
CA TYR A 393 -3.36 16.71 -6.72
C TYR A 393 -4.55 15.79 -6.46
N ASP A 394 -4.44 14.47 -6.66
CA ASP A 394 -5.50 13.52 -6.33
C ASP A 394 -5.67 13.41 -4.82
N ASP A 395 -6.92 13.37 -4.34
CA ASP A 395 -7.22 13.29 -2.90
C ASP A 395 -6.70 12.02 -2.24
N SER A 396 -6.59 10.92 -2.99
CA SER A 396 -6.13 9.63 -2.46
C SER A 396 -4.63 9.45 -2.59
N LEU A 397 -4.02 9.88 -3.69
CA LEU A 397 -2.63 9.58 -4.07
C LEU A 397 -1.74 10.82 -4.12
N GLY A 398 -2.32 12.01 -4.28
CA GLY A 398 -1.56 13.25 -4.46
C GLY A 398 -0.77 13.65 -3.22
N VAL A 399 0.51 13.93 -3.41
CA VAL A 399 1.39 14.32 -2.31
C VAL A 399 1.36 15.82 -2.00
N TYR A 400 0.82 16.66 -2.89
CA TYR A 400 0.80 18.11 -2.77
C TYR A 400 -0.53 18.68 -2.25
N VAL A 401 -1.41 17.81 -1.75
CA VAL A 401 -2.72 18.15 -1.21
C VAL A 401 -2.89 17.61 0.21
N LYS A 402 -3.89 18.12 0.93
CA LYS A 402 -4.28 17.56 2.21
C LYS A 402 -4.65 16.08 2.08
N GLY A 403 -5.47 15.77 1.09
CA GLY A 403 -5.91 14.42 0.77
C GLY A 403 -6.70 13.71 1.88
N VAL A 404 -6.95 12.42 1.66
CA VAL A 404 -7.77 11.58 2.56
C VAL A 404 -7.02 10.40 3.18
N ASN A 405 -5.84 10.03 2.64
CA ASN A 405 -5.06 8.88 3.09
C ASN A 405 -3.82 9.27 3.89
N GLY A 406 -3.71 10.54 4.25
CA GLY A 406 -2.58 11.07 4.99
C GLY A 406 -2.56 10.70 6.47
N ARG A 407 -1.46 11.03 7.14
CA ARG A 407 -1.29 10.88 8.58
C ARG A 407 -1.03 12.23 9.25
N PRO A 408 -1.28 12.38 10.57
CA PRO A 408 -0.76 13.48 11.35
C PRO A 408 0.77 13.47 11.32
N GLY A 409 1.38 14.64 11.37
CA GLY A 409 2.84 14.72 11.42
C GLY A 409 3.35 16.15 11.44
N ASN A 410 4.64 16.30 11.73
CA ASN A 410 5.32 17.60 11.69
C ASN A 410 4.65 18.70 12.55
N GLY A 411 4.11 18.33 13.71
CA GLY A 411 3.39 19.26 14.60
C GLY A 411 1.95 19.56 14.17
N GLN A 412 1.44 18.89 13.14
CA GLN A 412 0.05 19.02 12.66
C GLN A 412 -0.77 17.84 13.19
N SER A 413 -1.91 18.14 13.81
CA SER A 413 -2.86 17.11 14.28
C SER A 413 -3.76 16.58 13.17
N THR A 414 -3.97 17.36 12.11
CA THR A 414 -4.81 16.96 10.99
C THR A 414 -4.04 15.99 10.09
N PRO A 415 -4.60 14.82 9.74
CA PRO A 415 -4.02 13.92 8.75
C PRO A 415 -3.90 14.61 7.38
N CYS A 416 -2.73 14.49 6.74
CA CYS A 416 -2.48 15.07 5.43
C CYS A 416 -1.56 14.19 4.60
N ASN A 417 -1.83 14.11 3.27
CA ASN A 417 -1.03 13.32 2.36
C ASN A 417 0.43 13.80 2.29
N TRP A 418 0.69 15.11 2.38
CA TRP A 418 2.06 15.63 2.42
C TRP A 418 2.89 15.21 3.65
N ASN A 419 2.27 14.56 4.65
CA ASN A 419 2.99 13.98 5.79
C ASN A 419 3.37 12.51 5.58
N MET A 420 2.91 11.91 4.49
CA MET A 420 3.30 10.56 4.10
C MET A 420 4.71 10.57 3.48
N GLU A 421 5.38 9.43 3.58
CA GLU A 421 6.68 9.19 2.94
C GLU A 421 6.46 8.48 1.60
N TRP A 422 5.69 9.14 0.72
CA TRP A 422 5.38 8.63 -0.59
C TRP A 422 6.33 9.21 -1.63
N ASP A 423 6.89 8.34 -2.43
CA ASP A 423 7.63 8.71 -3.63
C ASP A 423 6.69 8.73 -4.84
N ARG A 424 6.84 9.75 -5.69
CA ARG A 424 6.07 9.90 -6.93
C ARG A 424 7.01 10.14 -8.09
N PRO A 425 6.86 9.39 -9.19
CA PRO A 425 7.74 9.57 -10.35
C PRO A 425 7.47 10.91 -11.02
N VAL A 426 8.53 11.65 -11.27
CA VAL A 426 8.50 12.90 -12.03
C VAL A 426 9.62 12.93 -13.04
N ASN A 427 9.40 13.59 -14.18
CA ASN A 427 10.47 13.94 -15.08
C ASN A 427 11.07 15.28 -14.65
N PHE A 428 12.35 15.30 -14.36
CA PHE A 428 13.11 16.48 -13.95
C PHE A 428 13.96 16.99 -15.10
N GLU A 429 13.81 18.25 -15.45
CA GLU A 429 14.63 18.93 -16.45
C GLU A 429 15.28 20.17 -15.87
N TYR A 430 16.56 20.34 -16.16
CA TYR A 430 17.33 21.50 -15.77
C TYR A 430 17.73 22.26 -17.04
N ILE A 431 17.19 23.46 -17.22
CA ILE A 431 17.44 24.35 -18.37
C ILE A 431 18.25 25.53 -17.88
N THR A 432 19.44 25.71 -18.43
CA THR A 432 20.36 26.79 -18.09
C THR A 432 19.84 28.16 -18.53
N PRO A 433 20.32 29.29 -17.95
CA PRO A 433 19.86 30.62 -18.30
C PRO A 433 20.07 31.01 -19.79
N ASP A 434 21.05 30.39 -20.47
CA ASP A 434 21.27 30.51 -21.92
C ASP A 434 20.26 29.73 -22.76
N GLY A 435 19.34 29.01 -22.09
CA GLY A 435 18.20 28.38 -22.72
C GLY A 435 18.42 26.92 -23.14
N LYS A 436 19.54 26.30 -22.77
CA LYS A 436 19.86 24.93 -23.16
C LYS A 436 19.50 23.93 -22.03
N MET A 437 18.98 22.79 -22.41
CA MET A 437 18.82 21.66 -21.51
C MET A 437 20.20 21.09 -21.14
N ALA A 438 20.52 21.10 -19.85
CA ALA A 438 21.73 20.49 -19.33
C ALA A 438 21.48 19.08 -18.82
N PHE A 439 20.23 18.79 -18.41
CA PHE A 439 19.88 17.55 -17.74
C PHE A 439 18.39 17.25 -17.88
N ASN A 440 18.05 15.99 -18.14
CA ASN A 440 16.68 15.48 -18.21
C ASN A 440 16.67 14.01 -17.80
N GLN A 441 15.96 13.69 -16.72
CA GLN A 441 15.78 12.29 -16.30
C GLN A 441 14.50 12.12 -15.48
N GLU A 442 14.03 10.89 -15.35
CA GLU A 442 13.00 10.50 -14.40
C GLU A 442 13.64 10.31 -13.01
N VAL A 443 12.99 10.87 -11.98
CA VAL A 443 13.43 10.81 -10.59
C VAL A 443 12.22 10.67 -9.67
N ASP A 444 12.46 10.32 -8.41
CA ASP A 444 11.42 10.30 -7.40
C ASP A 444 11.27 11.69 -6.76
N PHE A 445 10.02 12.08 -6.58
CA PHE A 445 9.60 13.30 -5.92
C PHE A 445 8.91 12.95 -4.60
N ALA A 446 9.39 13.51 -3.50
CA ALA A 446 8.76 13.34 -2.19
C ALA A 446 8.64 14.64 -1.43
N MET A 447 7.65 14.74 -0.56
CA MET A 447 7.50 15.88 0.34
C MET A 447 8.57 15.84 1.42
N CYS A 448 9.17 16.99 1.75
CA CYS A 448 10.22 17.07 2.75
C CYS A 448 10.06 18.26 3.70
N GLY A 449 10.89 18.29 4.75
CA GLY A 449 10.88 19.34 5.76
C GLY A 449 9.85 19.09 6.88
N GLY A 450 9.80 19.98 7.83
CA GLY A 450 8.81 20.01 8.92
C GLY A 450 7.56 20.80 8.49
N TRP A 451 7.34 21.98 9.07
CA TRP A 451 6.22 22.86 8.70
C TRP A 451 6.26 23.31 7.25
N SER A 452 7.43 23.38 6.62
CA SER A 452 7.55 23.79 5.21
C SER A 452 6.85 22.86 4.24
N ARG A 453 6.58 21.60 4.59
CA ARG A 453 5.77 20.71 3.76
C ARG A 453 4.26 21.05 3.79
N ALA A 454 3.80 21.82 4.77
CA ALA A 454 2.40 22.22 4.92
C ALA A 454 2.12 23.66 4.43
N TRP A 455 3.13 24.50 4.34
CA TRP A 455 2.99 25.88 3.89
C TRP A 455 3.21 25.98 2.39
N LEU A 456 2.41 26.82 1.74
CA LEU A 456 2.57 27.09 0.30
C LEU A 456 3.67 28.13 0.04
N PRO A 457 4.56 27.87 -0.92
CA PRO A 457 4.73 26.63 -1.66
C PRO A 457 5.29 25.53 -0.78
N HIS A 458 4.78 24.30 -0.97
CA HIS A 458 5.25 23.15 -0.20
C HIS A 458 6.71 22.80 -0.54
N SER A 459 7.47 22.34 0.47
CA SER A 459 8.84 21.85 0.26
C SER A 459 8.86 20.39 -0.18
N PHE A 460 9.70 20.08 -1.13
CA PHE A 460 9.90 18.74 -1.66
C PHE A 460 11.38 18.44 -1.89
N LYS A 461 11.71 17.17 -2.11
CA LYS A 461 13.02 16.66 -2.53
C LYS A 461 12.86 15.86 -3.83
N LEU A 462 13.92 15.76 -4.58
CA LEU A 462 14.09 14.94 -5.77
C LEU A 462 15.25 14.00 -5.57
#